data_654a14963b08cfa9b766cd6c051b39b5
#
_entry.id   654a14963b08cfa9b766cd6c051b39b5
#
_cell.length_a   1.000
_cell.length_b   1.000
_cell.length_c   1.000
_cell.angle_alpha   90.00
_cell.angle_beta   90.00
_cell.angle_gamma   90.00
#
_symmetry.space_group_name_H-M   'P 1'
#
loop_
_entity.id
_entity.type
_entity.pdbx_description
1 polymer ?
#
loop_
_entity_poly.entity_id
_entity_poly.type
_entity_poly.pdbx_seq_one_letter_code
_entity_poly.pdbx_strand_id
1 'polypeptide(L)'
;MKIKSFLIASAAVVTSVPAFAADAIVAPEPEAVEYVRVCDAYGAGYFYIPGTETCLRISGYVRYEVKGGDNPYSGVDREGWDKSLRFTLRTSTASETELGTLKTFTETRFNYSADNSGWDGRYGEASDDVELRMAYIELGGLKVGIDESEFHTFTGYLGDIINDDVVSAGAYRTGKIAYTFAAGNGFSAVVALEQGGDDDGGYSNGVHDYAIDGYMPHVVGGLKYAGGWGSIAGVVAYDAVIEEWSTKVRGDVNITDRFGLWLQGAYSSEASPDQMYGQWGGEWAVWGGLKYALTQKATFNLQGATDDWGKTAVAANVAYELVPGFTITPEVTYTKFGGDWKRYEAVVNDNNVNDAWGGTIRFQRSF
;
A
#
# COMPACT_ATOMS: atom_id res chain seq x y z
N MET A 1 -15.62 15.62 72.25
CA MET A 1 -14.78 15.51 73.45
C MET A 1 -13.53 16.40 73.22
N LYS A 2 -13.32 17.42 74.03
CA LYS A 2 -12.28 18.45 73.99
C LYS A 2 -11.03 17.91 74.64
N ILE A 3 -9.81 18.27 74.16
CA ILE A 3 -8.57 18.44 74.92
C ILE A 3 -7.64 19.31 74.03
N LYS A 4 -7.48 20.47 74.25
CA LYS A 4 -6.70 21.46 74.98
C LYS A 4 -5.17 21.33 74.76
N SER A 5 -4.67 22.39 74.19
CA SER A 5 -3.37 23.05 74.16
C SER A 5 -2.31 22.70 75.24
N PHE A 6 -1.03 22.68 74.79
CA PHE A 6 0.08 23.18 75.64
C PHE A 6 1.11 23.92 74.78
N LEU A 7 1.30 25.20 75.04
CA LEU A 7 2.40 26.07 74.63
C LEU A 7 3.55 25.87 75.57
N ILE A 8 4.76 25.66 75.02
CA ILE A 8 5.99 25.92 75.76
C ILE A 8 6.86 26.82 74.92
N ALA A 9 7.04 28.05 75.40
CA ALA A 9 8.00 29.01 74.85
C ALA A 9 9.41 28.73 75.43
N SER A 10 10.38 28.63 74.57
CA SER A 10 11.80 28.69 74.96
C SER A 10 12.53 29.79 74.19
N ALA A 11 12.92 30.81 74.87
CA ALA A 11 13.78 31.88 74.35
C ALA A 11 15.21 31.36 74.14
N ALA A 12 15.75 31.43 72.95
CA ALA A 12 17.11 31.18 72.61
C ALA A 12 17.76 32.49 72.13
N VAL A 13 18.82 32.85 72.78
CA VAL A 13 19.68 34.06 72.58
C VAL A 13 20.29 34.02 71.16
N VAL A 14 20.07 35.09 70.40
CA VAL A 14 20.64 35.28 69.07
C VAL A 14 22.06 35.81 69.22
N THR A 15 23.06 35.01 68.90
CA THR A 15 24.43 35.49 68.58
C THR A 15 24.56 35.67 67.12
N SER A 16 24.67 36.89 66.62
CA SER A 16 24.88 37.25 65.24
C SER A 16 26.35 36.91 64.85
N VAL A 17 26.51 35.90 64.03
CA VAL A 17 27.74 35.63 63.29
C VAL A 17 27.56 36.22 61.87
N PRO A 18 28.52 36.99 61.36
CA PRO A 18 28.41 37.45 59.97
C PRO A 18 28.53 36.25 59.03
N ALA A 19 27.47 35.97 58.33
CA ALA A 19 27.47 35.01 57.23
C ALA A 19 28.16 35.66 56.03
N PHE A 20 29.33 35.16 55.68
CA PHE A 20 29.91 35.42 54.37
C PHE A 20 28.95 34.70 53.35
N ALA A 21 28.31 35.52 52.53
CA ALA A 21 27.58 35.01 51.40
C ALA A 21 28.59 34.35 50.45
N ALA A 22 28.63 33.03 50.42
CA ALA A 22 29.29 32.33 49.34
C ALA A 22 28.46 32.63 48.08
N ASP A 23 29.09 33.18 47.03
CA ASP A 23 28.50 33.32 45.73
C ASP A 23 27.88 31.97 45.33
N ALA A 24 26.61 31.97 45.05
CA ALA A 24 25.93 30.81 44.51
C ALA A 24 26.58 30.51 43.16
N ILE A 25 27.29 29.38 43.06
CA ILE A 25 27.70 28.83 41.77
C ILE A 25 26.40 28.56 41.02
N VAL A 26 26.08 29.45 40.10
CA VAL A 26 25.00 29.22 39.13
C VAL A 26 25.49 28.04 38.29
N ALA A 27 24.98 26.86 38.57
CA ALA A 27 25.17 25.71 37.68
C ALA A 27 24.66 26.15 36.29
N PRO A 28 25.46 26.00 35.25
CA PRO A 28 24.98 26.31 33.88
C PRO A 28 23.68 25.52 33.67
N GLU A 29 22.64 26.25 33.28
CA GLU A 29 21.37 25.67 32.92
C GLU A 29 21.65 24.59 31.85
N PRO A 30 21.26 23.34 32.06
CA PRO A 30 21.54 22.31 31.06
C PRO A 30 20.99 22.80 29.72
N GLU A 31 21.84 22.93 28.71
CA GLU A 31 21.40 23.23 27.36
C GLU A 31 20.31 22.23 27.03
N ALA A 32 19.16 22.75 26.54
CA ALA A 32 18.06 21.89 26.09
C ALA A 32 18.62 20.94 25.02
N VAL A 33 18.78 19.69 25.40
CA VAL A 33 19.24 18.65 24.46
C VAL A 33 18.16 18.54 23.40
N GLU A 34 18.42 19.04 22.19
CA GLU A 34 17.55 18.75 21.03
C GLU A 34 17.66 17.25 20.77
N TYR A 35 16.75 16.48 21.36
CA TYR A 35 16.73 15.02 21.23
C TYR A 35 16.46 14.57 19.79
N VAL A 36 15.78 15.39 18.96
CA VAL A 36 15.47 15.11 17.57
C VAL A 36 15.50 16.39 16.75
N ARG A 37 16.44 16.47 15.80
CA ARG A 37 16.50 17.57 14.81
C ARG A 37 15.56 17.23 13.62
N VAL A 38 14.62 18.11 13.32
CA VAL A 38 13.70 17.97 12.17
C VAL A 38 14.49 18.06 10.85
N CYS A 39 14.10 17.25 9.87
CA CYS A 39 14.68 17.23 8.54
C CYS A 39 13.59 17.51 7.49
N ASP A 40 13.39 18.78 7.13
CA ASP A 40 12.31 19.18 6.20
C ASP A 40 12.68 19.01 4.73
N ALA A 41 13.94 18.74 4.39
CA ALA A 41 14.45 18.68 3.03
C ALA A 41 13.74 17.59 2.19
N TYR A 42 13.25 16.50 2.81
CA TYR A 42 12.62 15.36 2.14
C TYR A 42 11.12 15.23 2.43
N GLY A 43 10.52 16.26 3.01
CA GLY A 43 9.09 16.32 3.33
C GLY A 43 8.78 16.12 4.81
N ALA A 44 7.49 16.16 5.13
CA ALA A 44 7.01 16.11 6.51
C ALA A 44 7.30 14.76 7.18
N GLY A 45 7.66 14.81 8.47
CA GLY A 45 7.84 13.63 9.31
C GLY A 45 9.25 13.04 9.27
N TYR A 46 10.19 13.64 8.52
CA TYR A 46 11.59 13.24 8.58
C TYR A 46 12.32 13.93 9.74
N PHE A 47 13.24 13.21 10.36
CA PHE A 47 14.16 13.70 11.39
C PHE A 47 15.56 13.13 11.18
N TYR A 48 16.59 13.87 11.59
CA TYR A 48 17.97 13.39 11.47
C TYR A 48 18.24 12.24 12.43
N ILE A 49 18.89 11.19 11.95
CA ILE A 49 19.46 10.14 12.81
C ILE A 49 20.60 10.80 13.61
N PRO A 50 20.60 10.76 14.96
CA PRO A 50 21.62 11.41 15.78
C PRO A 50 23.03 11.04 15.36
N GLY A 51 23.89 12.06 15.17
CA GLY A 51 25.28 11.89 14.74
C GLY A 51 25.50 11.61 13.27
N THR A 52 24.45 11.73 12.42
CA THR A 52 24.55 11.53 10.96
C THR A 52 23.86 12.65 10.20
N GLU A 53 24.14 12.73 8.87
CA GLU A 53 23.40 13.59 7.93
C GLU A 53 22.25 12.84 7.23
N THR A 54 21.91 11.66 7.72
CA THR A 54 20.81 10.84 7.17
C THR A 54 19.50 11.18 7.86
N CYS A 55 18.49 11.50 7.09
CA CYS A 55 17.13 11.71 7.56
C CYS A 55 16.36 10.41 7.56
N LEU A 56 15.58 10.15 8.60
CA LEU A 56 14.74 8.98 8.80
C LEU A 56 13.28 9.40 8.97
N ARG A 57 12.36 8.71 8.31
CA ARG A 57 10.92 8.78 8.56
C ARG A 57 10.40 7.40 8.92
N ILE A 58 9.61 7.33 9.98
CA ILE A 58 8.81 6.17 10.36
C ILE A 58 7.36 6.51 10.09
N SER A 59 6.65 5.62 9.42
CA SER A 59 5.23 5.78 9.07
C SER A 59 4.56 4.41 8.96
N GLY A 60 3.26 4.41 8.78
CA GLY A 60 2.56 3.15 8.62
C GLY A 60 1.05 3.29 8.83
N TYR A 61 0.41 2.16 9.03
CA TYR A 61 -1.01 2.13 9.38
C TYR A 61 -1.38 0.85 10.14
N VAL A 62 -2.46 0.96 10.91
CA VAL A 62 -3.22 -0.19 11.39
C VAL A 62 -4.54 -0.22 10.61
N ARG A 63 -4.86 -1.36 10.02
CA ARG A 63 -6.07 -1.60 9.25
C ARG A 63 -6.82 -2.80 9.82
N TYR A 64 -8.11 -2.65 10.00
CA TYR A 64 -9.02 -3.74 10.35
C TYR A 64 -10.15 -3.80 9.32
N GLU A 65 -10.45 -4.99 8.83
CA GLU A 65 -11.51 -5.23 7.86
C GLU A 65 -12.48 -6.27 8.38
N VAL A 66 -13.75 -6.04 8.12
CA VAL A 66 -14.84 -7.01 8.30
C VAL A 66 -15.49 -7.20 6.95
N LYS A 67 -15.53 -8.45 6.49
CA LYS A 67 -16.05 -8.83 5.17
C LYS A 67 -17.20 -9.80 5.34
N GLY A 68 -18.25 -9.66 4.54
CA GLY A 68 -19.43 -10.52 4.55
C GLY A 68 -20.00 -10.73 3.16
N GLY A 69 -20.89 -11.70 3.02
CA GLY A 69 -21.39 -12.16 1.72
C GLY A 69 -20.35 -12.99 0.98
N ASP A 70 -20.45 -13.04 -0.34
CA ASP A 70 -19.55 -13.84 -1.16
C ASP A 70 -18.14 -13.20 -1.24
N ASN A 71 -17.14 -14.03 -1.49
CA ASN A 71 -15.82 -13.58 -1.87
C ASN A 71 -15.86 -13.06 -3.33
N PRO A 72 -15.60 -11.77 -3.61
CA PRO A 72 -15.73 -11.23 -4.96
C PRO A 72 -14.70 -11.80 -5.95
N TYR A 73 -13.60 -12.40 -5.47
CA TYR A 73 -12.56 -13.00 -6.31
C TYR A 73 -12.92 -14.41 -6.78
N SER A 74 -13.42 -15.25 -5.88
CA SER A 74 -13.72 -16.67 -6.14
C SER A 74 -15.21 -16.96 -6.24
N GLY A 75 -16.07 -16.08 -5.77
CA GLY A 75 -17.51 -16.29 -5.71
C GLY A 75 -17.99 -17.24 -4.59
N VAL A 76 -17.09 -17.71 -3.74
CA VAL A 76 -17.44 -18.59 -2.61
C VAL A 76 -18.16 -17.79 -1.53
N ASP A 77 -19.31 -18.31 -1.07
CA ASP A 77 -20.00 -17.76 0.11
C ASP A 77 -19.11 -17.94 1.35
N ARG A 78 -18.90 -16.86 2.09
CA ARG A 78 -18.14 -16.88 3.33
C ARG A 78 -18.86 -17.57 4.48
N GLU A 79 -20.15 -17.84 4.35
CA GLU A 79 -20.98 -18.41 5.41
C GLU A 79 -20.94 -17.66 6.76
N GLY A 80 -20.35 -16.46 6.78
CA GLY A 80 -20.18 -15.64 7.98
C GLY A 80 -19.35 -14.39 7.73
N TRP A 81 -18.64 -13.94 8.76
CA TRP A 81 -17.81 -12.74 8.73
C TRP A 81 -16.33 -13.08 8.77
N ASP A 82 -15.61 -12.80 7.70
CA ASP A 82 -14.14 -12.79 7.72
C ASP A 82 -13.65 -11.50 8.37
N LYS A 83 -12.59 -11.60 9.12
CA LYS A 83 -11.93 -10.48 9.77
C LYS A 83 -10.46 -10.53 9.45
N SER A 84 -9.90 -9.40 9.07
CA SER A 84 -8.47 -9.27 8.87
C SER A 84 -7.95 -8.01 9.53
N LEU A 85 -6.76 -8.11 10.10
CA LEU A 85 -6.01 -7.00 10.63
C LEU A 85 -4.66 -6.96 9.95
N ARG A 86 -4.21 -5.77 9.58
CA ARG A 86 -2.86 -5.52 9.09
C ARG A 86 -2.25 -4.36 9.84
N PHE A 87 -1.07 -4.58 10.41
CA PHE A 87 -0.17 -3.52 10.82
C PHE A 87 0.96 -3.40 9.80
N THR A 88 1.11 -2.23 9.21
CA THR A 88 2.18 -1.94 8.26
C THR A 88 3.14 -0.95 8.88
N LEU A 89 4.41 -1.31 8.92
CA LEU A 89 5.50 -0.44 9.34
C LEU A 89 6.35 -0.08 8.13
N ARG A 90 6.57 1.22 7.92
CA ARG A 90 7.40 1.77 6.86
C ARG A 90 8.56 2.57 7.46
N THR A 91 9.76 2.33 6.96
CA THR A 91 10.90 3.20 7.23
C THR A 91 11.44 3.75 5.92
N SER A 92 11.77 5.03 5.93
CA SER A 92 12.37 5.71 4.77
C SER A 92 13.58 6.47 5.24
N THR A 93 14.73 6.31 4.56
CA THR A 93 15.89 7.16 4.78
C THR A 93 16.17 8.02 3.56
N ALA A 94 16.77 9.18 3.76
CA ALA A 94 17.21 10.04 2.68
C ALA A 94 18.45 10.83 3.08
N SER A 95 19.38 10.98 2.13
CA SER A 95 20.58 11.84 2.26
C SER A 95 20.99 12.36 0.89
N GLU A 96 21.58 13.56 0.83
CA GLU A 96 22.10 14.10 -0.42
C GLU A 96 23.45 13.50 -0.74
N THR A 97 23.68 13.26 -2.04
CA THR A 97 24.97 12.82 -2.59
C THR A 97 25.31 13.60 -3.86
N GLU A 98 26.54 13.47 -4.34
CA GLU A 98 26.97 14.06 -5.61
C GLU A 98 26.20 13.54 -6.83
N LEU A 99 25.56 12.36 -6.72
CA LEU A 99 24.78 11.72 -7.76
C LEU A 99 23.26 11.92 -7.58
N GLY A 100 22.83 12.76 -6.63
CA GLY A 100 21.45 13.02 -6.27
C GLY A 100 21.09 12.42 -4.91
N THR A 101 19.80 12.47 -4.60
CA THR A 101 19.29 11.96 -3.31
C THR A 101 19.40 10.44 -3.25
N LEU A 102 20.15 9.93 -2.29
CA LEU A 102 20.19 8.51 -1.93
C LEU A 102 19.06 8.23 -0.93
N LYS A 103 18.17 7.30 -1.27
CA LYS A 103 17.05 6.89 -0.43
C LYS A 103 17.06 5.40 -0.19
N THR A 104 16.53 4.99 0.96
CA THR A 104 16.08 3.62 1.18
C THR A 104 14.61 3.63 1.59
N PHE A 105 13.91 2.56 1.27
CA PHE A 105 12.55 2.33 1.73
C PHE A 105 12.38 0.87 2.13
N THR A 106 11.70 0.65 3.26
CA THR A 106 11.26 -0.68 3.65
C THR A 106 9.81 -0.66 4.09
N GLU A 107 9.06 -1.70 3.75
CA GLU A 107 7.72 -1.95 4.24
C GLU A 107 7.64 -3.38 4.79
N THR A 108 7.26 -3.49 6.06
CA THR A 108 6.98 -4.78 6.72
C THR A 108 5.52 -4.81 7.12
N ARG A 109 4.85 -5.92 6.79
CA ARG A 109 3.46 -6.18 7.14
C ARG A 109 3.37 -7.27 8.18
N PHE A 110 2.50 -7.08 9.15
CA PHE A 110 2.09 -8.05 10.15
C PHE A 110 0.60 -8.27 9.90
N ASN A 111 0.24 -9.43 9.42
CA ASN A 111 -1.14 -9.76 9.06
C ASN A 111 -1.72 -10.72 10.10
N TYR A 112 -3.01 -10.57 10.36
CA TYR A 112 -3.83 -11.51 11.11
C TYR A 112 -5.14 -11.66 10.36
N SER A 113 -5.58 -12.88 10.14
CA SER A 113 -6.88 -13.19 9.56
C SER A 113 -7.64 -14.19 10.42
N ALA A 114 -8.95 -14.06 10.44
CA ALA A 114 -9.85 -15.03 11.01
C ALA A 114 -11.05 -15.14 10.06
N ASP A 115 -11.23 -16.30 9.50
CA ASP A 115 -12.28 -16.62 8.55
C ASP A 115 -13.15 -17.79 9.04
N ASN A 116 -14.11 -18.19 8.24
CA ASN A 116 -15.05 -19.26 8.57
C ASN A 116 -14.65 -20.60 7.92
N SER A 117 -13.39 -20.78 7.53
CA SER A 117 -12.90 -21.93 6.77
C SER A 117 -12.62 -23.18 7.60
N GLY A 118 -13.03 -23.20 8.87
CA GLY A 118 -12.86 -24.40 9.73
C GLY A 118 -13.53 -25.64 9.13
N TRP A 119 -12.82 -26.75 9.13
CA TRP A 119 -13.16 -28.02 8.45
C TRP A 119 -14.53 -28.62 8.84
N ASP A 120 -15.13 -28.20 9.95
CA ASP A 120 -16.46 -28.68 10.41
C ASP A 120 -17.56 -27.59 10.33
N GLY A 121 -17.24 -26.39 9.78
CA GLY A 121 -18.15 -25.27 9.65
C GLY A 121 -18.64 -24.65 10.96
N ARG A 122 -18.06 -25.03 12.11
CA ARG A 122 -18.46 -24.54 13.44
C ARG A 122 -17.46 -23.56 14.04
N TYR A 123 -16.19 -23.67 13.63
CA TYR A 123 -15.10 -22.85 14.13
C TYR A 123 -14.38 -22.21 12.94
N GLY A 124 -14.14 -20.92 13.01
CA GLY A 124 -13.26 -20.24 12.09
C GLY A 124 -11.80 -20.56 12.39
N GLU A 125 -10.96 -20.46 11.38
CA GLU A 125 -9.52 -20.53 11.54
C GLU A 125 -8.93 -19.14 11.71
N ALA A 126 -7.86 -19.03 12.49
CA ALA A 126 -7.11 -17.80 12.63
C ALA A 126 -5.64 -18.07 12.24
N SER A 127 -5.07 -17.17 11.47
CA SER A 127 -3.67 -17.24 11.04
C SER A 127 -3.00 -15.87 11.18
N ASP A 128 -1.71 -15.89 11.38
CA ASP A 128 -0.87 -14.70 11.39
C ASP A 128 0.41 -14.94 10.57
N ASP A 129 0.89 -13.90 9.92
CA ASP A 129 2.12 -13.89 9.15
C ASP A 129 2.85 -12.57 9.24
N VAL A 130 4.15 -12.61 8.94
CA VAL A 130 5.01 -11.42 8.83
C VAL A 130 5.69 -11.44 7.48
N GLU A 131 5.54 -10.38 6.73
CA GLU A 131 6.04 -10.23 5.38
C GLU A 131 6.97 -9.02 5.24
N LEU A 132 8.15 -9.20 4.64
CA LEU A 132 8.92 -8.09 4.09
C LEU A 132 8.34 -7.75 2.71
N ARG A 133 7.44 -6.76 2.66
CA ARG A 133 6.71 -6.42 1.43
C ARG A 133 7.58 -5.69 0.42
N MET A 134 8.36 -4.72 0.87
CA MET A 134 9.23 -3.90 0.04
C MET A 134 10.55 -3.62 0.76
N ALA A 135 11.66 -3.63 0.02
CA ALA A 135 12.97 -3.21 0.48
C ALA A 135 13.83 -2.79 -0.71
N TYR A 136 14.07 -1.50 -0.89
CA TYR A 136 14.86 -1.01 -2.03
C TYR A 136 15.73 0.19 -1.68
N ILE A 137 16.73 0.39 -2.54
CA ILE A 137 17.62 1.56 -2.58
C ILE A 137 17.24 2.36 -3.84
N GLU A 138 17.18 3.68 -3.72
CA GLU A 138 16.97 4.61 -4.84
C GLU A 138 18.08 5.66 -4.85
N LEU A 139 18.70 5.88 -6.02
CA LEU A 139 19.69 6.93 -6.24
C LEU A 139 19.42 7.63 -7.57
N GLY A 140 18.97 8.87 -7.50
CA GLY A 140 18.50 9.58 -8.69
C GLY A 140 17.32 8.84 -9.33
N GLY A 141 17.48 8.41 -10.59
CA GLY A 141 16.47 7.60 -11.29
C GLY A 141 16.63 6.09 -11.13
N LEU A 142 17.73 5.62 -10.54
CA LEU A 142 18.00 4.19 -10.34
C LEU A 142 17.27 3.68 -9.10
N LYS A 143 16.57 2.55 -9.20
CA LYS A 143 15.95 1.82 -8.09
C LYS A 143 16.37 0.35 -8.15
N VAL A 144 16.81 -0.20 -7.02
CA VAL A 144 17.27 -1.60 -6.90
C VAL A 144 16.72 -2.22 -5.63
N GLY A 145 16.11 -3.39 -5.74
CA GLY A 145 15.60 -4.14 -4.58
C GLY A 145 14.26 -4.81 -4.87
N ILE A 146 13.52 -5.11 -3.80
CA ILE A 146 12.16 -5.66 -3.87
C ILE A 146 11.17 -4.51 -3.80
N ASP A 147 10.29 -4.43 -4.81
CA ASP A 147 9.23 -3.42 -4.92
C ASP A 147 8.09 -3.99 -5.79
N GLU A 148 7.05 -3.22 -6.03
CA GLU A 148 6.03 -3.60 -7.00
C GLU A 148 6.53 -3.38 -8.43
N SER A 149 6.12 -4.26 -9.35
CA SER A 149 6.50 -4.20 -10.77
C SER A 149 6.22 -2.84 -11.40
N GLU A 150 7.12 -2.37 -12.25
CA GLU A 150 6.92 -1.16 -13.04
C GLU A 150 5.75 -1.31 -14.03
N PHE A 151 5.41 -2.54 -14.44
CA PHE A 151 4.22 -2.80 -15.23
C PHE A 151 2.93 -2.40 -14.49
N HIS A 152 2.91 -2.49 -13.15
CA HIS A 152 1.78 -2.08 -12.33
C HIS A 152 1.88 -0.61 -11.90
N THR A 153 3.01 -0.20 -11.34
CA THR A 153 3.14 1.11 -10.68
C THR A 153 3.30 2.28 -11.63
N PHE A 154 3.94 2.09 -12.80
CA PHE A 154 4.22 3.18 -13.72
C PHE A 154 2.96 3.74 -14.39
N THR A 155 1.98 2.90 -14.69
CA THR A 155 0.66 3.36 -15.16
C THR A 155 -0.18 3.94 -14.04
N GLY A 156 0.01 3.51 -12.81
CA GLY A 156 -0.76 3.88 -11.62
C GLY A 156 -1.71 2.77 -11.16
N TYR A 157 -2.06 2.81 -9.87
CA TYR A 157 -2.97 1.86 -9.25
C TYR A 157 -4.40 2.02 -9.78
N LEU A 158 -5.18 0.94 -9.72
CA LEU A 158 -6.52 0.85 -10.31
C LEU A 158 -7.53 1.84 -9.72
N GLY A 159 -7.35 2.34 -8.54
CA GLY A 159 -8.25 3.32 -7.93
C GLY A 159 -8.27 3.21 -6.42
N ASP A 160 -9.24 3.88 -5.79
CA ASP A 160 -9.39 3.90 -4.33
C ASP A 160 -10.50 2.92 -3.87
N ILE A 161 -10.63 1.77 -4.54
CA ILE A 161 -11.54 0.67 -4.19
C ILE A 161 -10.78 -0.37 -3.35
N ILE A 162 -11.44 -1.04 -2.41
CA ILE A 162 -10.81 -2.05 -1.56
C ILE A 162 -10.51 -3.32 -2.36
N ASN A 163 -11.47 -3.77 -3.18
CA ASN A 163 -11.35 -4.93 -4.04
C ASN A 163 -11.14 -4.47 -5.50
N ASP A 164 -10.04 -3.77 -5.76
CA ASP A 164 -9.76 -3.11 -7.03
C ASP A 164 -9.26 -4.06 -8.12
N ASP A 165 -8.68 -5.19 -7.74
CA ASP A 165 -8.03 -6.18 -8.60
C ASP A 165 -8.79 -7.49 -8.75
N VAL A 166 -10.13 -7.50 -8.56
CA VAL A 166 -10.98 -8.67 -8.86
C VAL A 166 -10.80 -9.15 -10.30
N VAL A 167 -10.62 -8.22 -11.24
CA VAL A 167 -9.99 -8.46 -12.53
C VAL A 167 -8.54 -7.99 -12.39
N SER A 168 -7.60 -8.92 -12.29
CA SER A 168 -6.19 -8.61 -12.01
C SER A 168 -5.60 -7.67 -13.06
N ALA A 169 -4.76 -6.74 -12.65
CA ALA A 169 -4.09 -5.79 -13.54
C ALA A 169 -2.59 -6.11 -13.74
N GLY A 170 -2.16 -7.28 -13.34
CA GLY A 170 -0.80 -7.78 -13.49
C GLY A 170 -0.04 -7.87 -12.17
N ALA A 171 1.24 -8.20 -12.30
CA ALA A 171 2.14 -8.48 -11.19
C ALA A 171 2.29 -7.32 -10.22
N TYR A 172 2.42 -7.67 -8.94
CA TYR A 172 2.68 -6.70 -7.89
C TYR A 172 4.15 -6.76 -7.45
N ARG A 173 4.53 -7.68 -6.58
CA ARG A 173 5.86 -7.73 -5.95
C ARG A 173 6.89 -8.45 -6.80
N THR A 174 8.08 -7.84 -6.98
CA THR A 174 9.20 -8.44 -7.69
C THR A 174 10.54 -7.87 -7.21
N GLY A 175 11.62 -8.65 -7.32
CA GLY A 175 12.98 -8.14 -7.30
C GLY A 175 13.26 -7.42 -8.61
N LYS A 176 13.80 -6.19 -8.56
CA LYS A 176 14.03 -5.41 -9.78
C LYS A 176 15.25 -4.51 -9.74
N ILE A 177 15.75 -4.19 -10.95
CA ILE A 177 16.63 -3.06 -11.22
C ILE A 177 15.90 -2.20 -12.24
N ALA A 178 15.53 -0.97 -11.86
CA ALA A 178 14.79 -0.06 -12.71
C ALA A 178 15.50 1.29 -12.82
N TYR A 179 15.34 1.94 -13.96
CA TYR A 179 15.76 3.32 -14.15
C TYR A 179 14.61 4.14 -14.71
N THR A 180 14.26 5.20 -13.98
CA THR A 180 13.25 6.17 -14.40
C THR A 180 13.89 7.48 -14.79
N PHE A 181 13.68 7.88 -16.02
CA PHE A 181 14.05 9.19 -16.53
C PHE A 181 12.86 10.16 -16.41
N ALA A 182 13.08 11.33 -15.84
CA ALA A 182 12.09 12.41 -15.75
C ALA A 182 12.65 13.68 -16.41
N ALA A 183 12.00 14.17 -17.46
CA ALA A 183 12.45 15.32 -18.23
C ALA A 183 12.10 16.69 -17.61
N GLY A 184 11.36 16.73 -16.49
CA GLY A 184 10.96 17.96 -15.81
C GLY A 184 9.79 18.74 -16.45
N ASN A 185 9.35 18.32 -17.66
CA ASN A 185 8.24 18.94 -18.41
C ASN A 185 6.96 18.08 -18.41
N GLY A 186 6.85 17.14 -17.47
CA GLY A 186 5.75 16.18 -17.35
C GLY A 186 5.99 14.85 -18.08
N PHE A 187 7.01 14.77 -18.92
CA PHE A 187 7.40 13.52 -19.58
C PHE A 187 8.31 12.67 -18.70
N SER A 188 8.06 11.38 -18.63
CA SER A 188 8.91 10.39 -17.99
C SER A 188 8.94 9.08 -18.78
N ALA A 189 10.03 8.33 -18.61
CA ALA A 189 10.21 7.02 -19.19
C ALA A 189 10.81 6.08 -18.15
N VAL A 190 10.49 4.79 -18.22
CA VAL A 190 11.06 3.77 -17.36
C VAL A 190 11.56 2.59 -18.18
N VAL A 191 12.64 1.97 -17.70
CA VAL A 191 13.06 0.62 -18.09
C VAL A 191 13.36 -0.16 -16.81
N ALA A 192 12.91 -1.41 -16.73
CA ALA A 192 13.17 -2.29 -15.61
C ALA A 192 13.53 -3.69 -16.07
N LEU A 193 14.43 -4.32 -15.33
CA LEU A 193 14.72 -5.74 -15.35
C LEU A 193 14.12 -6.33 -14.05
N GLU A 194 13.22 -7.30 -14.19
CA GLU A 194 12.46 -7.86 -13.09
C GLU A 194 12.72 -9.37 -12.97
N GLN A 195 12.71 -9.86 -11.75
CA GLN A 195 12.98 -11.26 -11.45
C GLN A 195 11.72 -12.13 -11.54
N GLY A 196 10.54 -11.54 -11.38
CA GLY A 196 9.36 -12.24 -10.95
C GLY A 196 9.36 -12.40 -9.44
N GLY A 197 8.41 -13.08 -8.92
CA GLY A 197 8.31 -13.35 -7.50
C GLY A 197 6.90 -13.64 -7.07
N ASP A 198 6.84 -14.18 -5.86
CA ASP A 198 5.59 -14.47 -5.18
C ASP A 198 4.79 -13.17 -5.02
N ASP A 199 3.62 -13.18 -5.58
CA ASP A 199 2.63 -12.15 -5.37
C ASP A 199 1.61 -12.64 -4.33
N ASP A 200 1.17 -11.75 -3.45
CA ASP A 200 0.13 -12.03 -2.44
C ASP A 200 -1.19 -12.54 -3.03
N GLY A 201 -1.32 -12.51 -4.33
CA GLY A 201 -2.45 -13.06 -5.07
C GLY A 201 -2.54 -14.58 -5.01
N GLY A 202 -1.61 -15.21 -4.31
CA GLY A 202 -1.56 -16.62 -3.97
C GLY A 202 -2.54 -17.52 -4.71
N TYR A 203 -2.16 -18.00 -5.86
CA TYR A 203 -2.50 -19.39 -6.12
C TYR A 203 -1.62 -20.18 -5.16
N SER A 204 -2.16 -20.47 -3.99
CA SER A 204 -1.51 -21.07 -2.84
C SER A 204 -1.01 -22.51 -3.08
N ASN A 205 -0.91 -22.96 -4.31
CA ASN A 205 -0.46 -24.29 -4.69
C ASN A 205 0.99 -24.33 -5.16
N GLY A 206 1.79 -23.27 -4.93
CA GLY A 206 3.24 -23.34 -5.15
C GLY A 206 3.68 -23.54 -6.60
N VAL A 207 2.85 -23.18 -7.57
CA VAL A 207 3.11 -23.52 -8.98
C VAL A 207 3.59 -22.32 -9.80
N HIS A 208 3.36 -21.06 -9.36
CA HIS A 208 3.66 -19.91 -10.21
C HIS A 208 4.18 -18.70 -9.43
N ASP A 209 5.43 -18.75 -8.98
CA ASP A 209 6.14 -17.56 -8.54
C ASP A 209 6.69 -16.74 -9.72
N TYR A 210 6.50 -17.20 -10.96
CA TYR A 210 7.03 -16.61 -12.21
C TYR A 210 8.47 -16.12 -12.11
N ALA A 211 9.20 -16.58 -11.11
CA ALA A 211 10.59 -16.22 -10.93
C ALA A 211 11.42 -16.88 -12.03
N ILE A 212 12.29 -16.09 -12.62
CA ILE A 212 13.24 -16.59 -13.61
C ILE A 212 14.22 -17.57 -12.96
N ASP A 213 14.47 -18.70 -13.61
CA ASP A 213 15.49 -19.67 -13.23
C ASP A 213 16.75 -19.58 -14.13
N GLY A 214 16.66 -18.82 -15.20
CA GLY A 214 17.73 -18.59 -16.17
C GLY A 214 18.42 -17.23 -16.00
N TYR A 215 19.16 -16.83 -17.03
CA TYR A 215 19.85 -15.54 -17.06
C TYR A 215 19.04 -14.42 -17.73
N MET A 216 17.95 -14.74 -18.44
CA MET A 216 17.11 -13.75 -19.11
C MET A 216 16.09 -13.20 -18.09
N PRO A 217 16.16 -11.90 -17.74
CA PRO A 217 15.17 -11.30 -16.86
C PRO A 217 13.87 -11.01 -17.62
N HIS A 218 12.78 -10.84 -16.88
CA HIS A 218 11.63 -10.11 -17.39
C HIS A 218 12.03 -8.65 -17.68
N VAL A 219 11.45 -8.05 -18.72
CA VAL A 219 11.79 -6.68 -19.12
C VAL A 219 10.53 -5.83 -19.19
N VAL A 220 10.56 -4.66 -18.56
CA VAL A 220 9.47 -3.68 -18.60
C VAL A 220 9.97 -2.36 -19.17
N GLY A 221 9.20 -1.76 -20.08
CA GLY A 221 9.45 -0.42 -20.60
C GLY A 221 8.17 0.41 -20.60
N GLY A 222 8.27 1.71 -20.29
CA GLY A 222 7.11 2.57 -20.23
C GLY A 222 7.38 4.03 -20.54
N LEU A 223 6.33 4.73 -20.98
CA LEU A 223 6.31 6.16 -21.26
C LEU A 223 5.10 6.78 -20.57
N LYS A 224 5.29 7.97 -19.97
CA LYS A 224 4.22 8.71 -19.29
C LYS A 224 4.35 10.21 -19.56
N TYR A 225 3.21 10.85 -19.76
CA TYR A 225 3.09 12.30 -19.76
C TYR A 225 2.02 12.72 -18.73
N ALA A 226 2.37 13.64 -17.85
CA ALA A 226 1.50 14.16 -16.81
C ALA A 226 1.50 15.68 -16.82
N GLY A 227 0.31 16.28 -16.60
CA GLY A 227 0.11 17.71 -16.53
C GLY A 227 -1.06 18.08 -15.64
N GLY A 228 -1.45 19.37 -15.61
CA GLY A 228 -2.57 19.84 -14.77
C GLY A 228 -3.93 19.22 -15.13
N TRP A 229 -4.10 18.73 -16.36
CA TRP A 229 -5.32 18.08 -16.83
C TRP A 229 -5.45 16.61 -16.39
N GLY A 230 -4.35 15.98 -16.02
CA GLY A 230 -4.26 14.55 -15.72
C GLY A 230 -3.00 13.92 -16.27
N SER A 231 -3.07 12.64 -16.68
CA SER A 231 -1.93 11.92 -17.24
C SER A 231 -2.35 10.91 -18.30
N ILE A 232 -1.39 10.53 -19.15
CA ILE A 232 -1.46 9.35 -20.00
C ILE A 232 -0.17 8.55 -19.80
N ALA A 233 -0.29 7.24 -19.61
CA ALA A 233 0.85 6.35 -19.43
C ALA A 233 0.64 5.05 -20.22
N GLY A 234 1.72 4.49 -20.73
CA GLY A 234 1.73 3.19 -21.37
C GLY A 234 2.95 2.40 -20.95
N VAL A 235 2.78 1.09 -20.77
CA VAL A 235 3.85 0.14 -20.44
C VAL A 235 3.74 -1.09 -21.33
N VAL A 236 4.88 -1.70 -21.63
CA VAL A 236 5.00 -3.00 -22.25
C VAL A 236 5.95 -3.84 -21.41
N ALA A 237 5.65 -5.12 -21.25
CA ALA A 237 6.45 -6.08 -20.51
C ALA A 237 6.64 -7.35 -21.33
N TYR A 238 7.81 -7.96 -21.19
CA TYR A 238 8.15 -9.26 -21.74
C TYR A 238 8.35 -10.25 -20.58
N ASP A 239 7.56 -11.30 -20.56
CA ASP A 239 7.68 -12.41 -19.63
C ASP A 239 8.70 -13.41 -20.18
N ALA A 240 9.85 -13.51 -19.53
CA ALA A 240 10.96 -14.36 -19.98
C ALA A 240 10.74 -15.85 -19.66
N VAL A 241 9.76 -16.20 -18.83
CA VAL A 241 9.45 -17.61 -18.48
C VAL A 241 8.61 -18.26 -19.59
N ILE A 242 7.59 -17.55 -20.04
CA ILE A 242 6.68 -18.07 -21.08
C ILE A 242 6.97 -17.50 -22.48
N GLU A 243 7.95 -16.58 -22.59
CA GLU A 243 8.38 -15.91 -23.83
C GLU A 243 7.29 -15.07 -24.52
N GLU A 244 6.36 -14.49 -23.71
CA GLU A 244 5.21 -13.73 -24.16
C GLU A 244 5.27 -12.27 -23.68
N TRP A 245 4.42 -11.42 -24.23
CA TRP A 245 4.41 -10.01 -23.89
C TRP A 245 3.02 -9.48 -23.51
N SER A 246 2.99 -8.47 -22.65
CA SER A 246 1.80 -7.77 -22.24
C SER A 246 1.97 -6.27 -22.30
N THR A 247 0.88 -5.54 -22.50
CA THR A 247 0.90 -4.08 -22.53
C THR A 247 -0.31 -3.49 -21.81
N LYS A 248 -0.12 -2.31 -21.23
CA LYS A 248 -1.21 -1.49 -20.65
C LYS A 248 -1.10 -0.05 -21.10
N VAL A 249 -2.25 0.59 -21.27
CA VAL A 249 -2.37 2.03 -21.46
C VAL A 249 -3.42 2.56 -20.51
N ARG A 250 -3.10 3.66 -19.82
CA ARG A 250 -3.98 4.33 -18.87
C ARG A 250 -4.05 5.82 -19.14
N GLY A 251 -5.25 6.38 -19.06
CA GLY A 251 -5.51 7.81 -19.02
C GLY A 251 -6.23 8.20 -17.74
N ASP A 252 -5.77 9.27 -17.09
CA ASP A 252 -6.41 9.91 -15.94
C ASP A 252 -6.77 11.35 -16.32
N VAL A 253 -7.98 11.78 -15.98
CA VAL A 253 -8.46 13.14 -16.30
C VAL A 253 -9.07 13.79 -15.06
N ASN A 254 -8.54 14.96 -14.70
CA ASN A 254 -9.10 15.83 -13.66
C ASN A 254 -10.15 16.74 -14.29
N ILE A 255 -11.43 16.38 -14.17
CA ILE A 255 -12.54 17.19 -14.69
C ILE A 255 -12.71 18.47 -13.87
N THR A 256 -12.62 18.34 -12.55
CA THR A 256 -12.58 19.44 -11.58
C THR A 256 -11.66 19.06 -10.42
N ASP A 257 -11.38 19.98 -9.50
CA ASP A 257 -10.63 19.71 -8.27
C ASP A 257 -11.30 18.64 -7.37
N ARG A 258 -12.58 18.34 -7.62
CA ARG A 258 -13.37 17.40 -6.84
C ARG A 258 -13.75 16.13 -7.60
N PHE A 259 -13.57 16.11 -8.92
CA PHE A 259 -14.04 15.04 -9.78
C PHE A 259 -12.98 14.62 -10.77
N GLY A 260 -12.52 13.37 -10.66
CA GLY A 260 -11.57 12.74 -11.56
C GLY A 260 -12.14 11.44 -12.14
N LEU A 261 -11.69 11.11 -13.34
CA LEU A 261 -11.97 9.88 -14.07
C LEU A 261 -10.66 9.24 -14.50
N TRP A 262 -10.67 7.92 -14.61
CA TRP A 262 -9.58 7.18 -15.24
C TRP A 262 -10.11 6.00 -16.04
N LEU A 263 -9.33 5.60 -17.05
CA LEU A 263 -9.59 4.43 -17.89
C LEU A 263 -8.26 3.75 -18.20
N GLN A 264 -8.24 2.42 -18.10
CA GLN A 264 -7.10 1.58 -18.41
C GLN A 264 -7.54 0.43 -19.32
N GLY A 265 -6.78 0.15 -20.35
CA GLY A 265 -6.91 -1.04 -21.19
C GLY A 265 -5.60 -1.82 -21.21
N ALA A 266 -5.69 -3.14 -21.33
CA ALA A 266 -4.55 -4.03 -21.40
C ALA A 266 -4.73 -5.09 -22.48
N TYR A 267 -3.62 -5.59 -22.99
CA TYR A 267 -3.55 -6.71 -23.93
C TYR A 267 -2.37 -7.62 -23.56
N SER A 268 -2.55 -8.93 -23.71
CA SER A 268 -1.50 -9.95 -23.56
C SER A 268 -1.50 -10.86 -24.79
N SER A 269 -0.34 -11.30 -25.21
CA SER A 269 -0.19 -12.27 -26.29
C SER A 269 -0.48 -13.70 -25.85
N GLU A 270 -0.48 -13.97 -24.55
CA GLU A 270 -0.95 -15.21 -23.91
C GLU A 270 -2.29 -14.99 -23.24
N ALA A 271 -3.25 -15.88 -23.50
CA ALA A 271 -4.61 -15.80 -22.96
C ALA A 271 -4.78 -16.41 -21.56
N SER A 272 -3.83 -17.23 -21.10
CA SER A 272 -3.86 -17.78 -19.77
C SER A 272 -3.52 -16.71 -18.73
N PRO A 273 -4.23 -16.62 -17.59
CA PRO A 273 -3.87 -15.74 -16.49
C PRO A 273 -2.61 -16.21 -15.75
N ASP A 274 -2.11 -17.42 -16.04
CA ASP A 274 -0.93 -18.01 -15.41
C ASP A 274 0.36 -17.46 -16.03
N GLN A 275 0.62 -16.16 -15.82
CA GLN A 275 1.77 -15.42 -16.33
C GLN A 275 2.12 -14.23 -15.44
N MET A 276 3.32 -13.67 -15.58
CA MET A 276 3.78 -12.57 -14.74
C MET A 276 2.96 -11.29 -14.93
N TYR A 277 2.62 -10.91 -16.16
CA TYR A 277 2.06 -9.59 -16.46
C TYR A 277 0.59 -9.58 -16.86
N GLY A 278 0.14 -10.54 -17.63
CA GLY A 278 -1.23 -10.62 -18.16
C GLY A 278 -2.15 -11.48 -17.28
N GLN A 279 -2.22 -11.22 -15.98
CA GLN A 279 -2.96 -12.04 -15.01
C GLN A 279 -4.50 -11.90 -15.07
N TRP A 280 -5.04 -11.22 -16.05
CA TRP A 280 -6.47 -11.23 -16.38
C TRP A 280 -6.83 -12.44 -17.26
N GLY A 281 -8.09 -12.78 -17.36
CA GLY A 281 -8.55 -13.89 -18.24
C GLY A 281 -8.63 -13.46 -19.70
N GLY A 282 -7.97 -14.20 -20.56
CA GLY A 282 -7.96 -13.97 -22.00
C GLY A 282 -6.94 -12.92 -22.45
N GLU A 283 -7.06 -12.49 -23.70
CA GLU A 283 -6.06 -11.60 -24.29
C GLU A 283 -6.21 -10.14 -23.85
N TRP A 284 -7.39 -9.68 -23.43
CA TRP A 284 -7.60 -8.28 -23.09
C TRP A 284 -8.36 -8.08 -21.78
N ALA A 285 -8.14 -6.92 -21.16
CA ALA A 285 -8.95 -6.45 -20.05
C ALA A 285 -9.07 -4.92 -20.03
N VAL A 286 -10.16 -4.44 -19.46
CA VAL A 286 -10.46 -3.00 -19.33
C VAL A 286 -10.91 -2.69 -17.91
N TRP A 287 -10.40 -1.62 -17.35
CA TRP A 287 -10.78 -1.06 -16.06
C TRP A 287 -11.10 0.42 -16.24
N GLY A 288 -12.05 0.90 -15.48
CA GLY A 288 -12.35 2.32 -15.42
C GLY A 288 -12.97 2.71 -14.09
N GLY A 289 -12.75 3.94 -13.68
CA GLY A 289 -13.26 4.40 -12.40
C GLY A 289 -13.39 5.91 -12.31
N LEU A 290 -14.04 6.31 -11.24
CA LEU A 290 -14.20 7.71 -10.88
C LEU A 290 -13.97 7.94 -9.39
N LYS A 291 -13.57 9.15 -9.07
CA LYS A 291 -13.42 9.67 -7.72
C LYS A 291 -14.15 10.99 -7.61
N TYR A 292 -15.00 11.12 -6.60
CA TYR A 292 -15.74 12.35 -6.33
C TYR A 292 -15.68 12.74 -4.86
N ALA A 293 -15.05 13.89 -4.57
CA ALA A 293 -15.01 14.48 -3.24
C ALA A 293 -16.39 15.05 -2.87
N LEU A 294 -17.20 14.27 -2.13
CA LEU A 294 -18.52 14.67 -1.63
C LEU A 294 -18.41 15.85 -0.66
N THR A 295 -17.46 15.76 0.26
CA THR A 295 -17.11 16.78 1.25
C THR A 295 -15.58 16.83 1.42
N GLN A 296 -15.07 17.69 2.32
CA GLN A 296 -13.65 17.68 2.70
C GLN A 296 -13.23 16.38 3.43
N LYS A 297 -14.18 15.61 3.97
CA LYS A 297 -13.94 14.37 4.73
C LYS A 297 -14.47 13.12 4.06
N ALA A 298 -15.24 13.23 3.00
CA ALA A 298 -15.91 12.11 2.36
C ALA A 298 -15.62 12.10 0.87
N THR A 299 -15.12 10.97 0.38
CA THR A 299 -14.85 10.72 -1.04
C THR A 299 -15.62 9.48 -1.48
N PHE A 300 -16.38 9.60 -2.55
CA PHE A 300 -17.02 8.48 -3.24
C PHE A 300 -16.12 7.98 -4.34
N ASN A 301 -15.94 6.66 -4.41
CA ASN A 301 -15.19 5.99 -5.45
C ASN A 301 -16.06 4.91 -6.09
N LEU A 302 -15.92 4.75 -7.40
CA LEU A 302 -16.57 3.73 -8.21
C LEU A 302 -15.56 3.18 -9.20
N GLN A 303 -15.54 1.85 -9.36
CA GLN A 303 -14.73 1.16 -10.35
C GLN A 303 -15.54 0.07 -11.03
N GLY A 304 -15.32 -0.11 -12.33
CA GLY A 304 -15.76 -1.26 -13.11
C GLY A 304 -14.57 -1.86 -13.84
N ALA A 305 -14.60 -3.18 -14.01
CA ALA A 305 -13.56 -3.93 -14.75
C ALA A 305 -14.19 -5.11 -15.48
N THR A 306 -13.61 -5.49 -16.61
CA THR A 306 -13.99 -6.70 -17.35
C THR A 306 -12.81 -7.24 -18.13
N ASP A 307 -12.78 -8.56 -18.34
CA ASP A 307 -11.78 -9.24 -19.15
C ASP A 307 -12.42 -10.09 -20.25
N ASP A 308 -11.59 -10.63 -21.14
CA ASP A 308 -11.98 -11.41 -22.30
C ASP A 308 -12.65 -12.75 -21.93
N TRP A 309 -12.27 -13.39 -20.83
CA TRP A 309 -12.92 -14.60 -20.34
C TRP A 309 -14.29 -14.36 -19.70
N GLY A 310 -14.69 -13.08 -19.59
CA GLY A 310 -16.02 -12.65 -19.16
C GLY A 310 -16.20 -12.49 -17.66
N LYS A 311 -15.13 -12.34 -16.89
CA LYS A 311 -15.23 -11.82 -15.54
C LYS A 311 -15.54 -10.32 -15.61
N THR A 312 -16.55 -9.88 -14.87
CA THR A 312 -16.91 -8.46 -14.78
C THR A 312 -17.11 -8.10 -13.32
N ALA A 313 -16.41 -7.09 -12.83
CA ALA A 313 -16.51 -6.62 -11.46
C ALA A 313 -16.93 -5.15 -11.41
N VAL A 314 -17.76 -4.79 -10.44
CA VAL A 314 -18.12 -3.41 -10.11
C VAL A 314 -18.04 -3.25 -8.61
N ALA A 315 -17.32 -2.23 -8.15
CA ALA A 315 -17.21 -1.91 -6.74
C ALA A 315 -17.42 -0.42 -6.49
N ALA A 316 -18.07 -0.09 -5.37
CA ALA A 316 -18.32 1.28 -4.94
C ALA A 316 -18.10 1.42 -3.44
N ASN A 317 -17.44 2.52 -3.04
CA ASN A 317 -17.22 2.83 -1.63
C ASN A 317 -17.36 4.32 -1.33
N VAL A 318 -17.43 4.62 -0.03
CA VAL A 318 -17.25 5.97 0.49
C VAL A 318 -16.15 5.93 1.54
N ALA A 319 -15.01 6.56 1.25
CA ALA A 319 -13.95 6.76 2.23
C ALA A 319 -14.29 8.00 3.08
N TYR A 320 -14.55 7.80 4.37
CA TYR A 320 -14.90 8.86 5.32
C TYR A 320 -13.82 9.04 6.38
N GLU A 321 -13.14 10.18 6.36
CA GLU A 321 -12.19 10.57 7.40
C GLU A 321 -12.92 11.07 8.63
N LEU A 322 -13.07 10.21 9.63
CA LEU A 322 -13.76 10.54 10.89
C LEU A 322 -13.00 11.62 11.66
N VAL A 323 -11.70 11.42 11.82
CA VAL A 323 -10.72 12.37 12.35
C VAL A 323 -9.43 12.26 11.55
N PRO A 324 -8.53 13.26 11.57
CA PRO A 324 -7.29 13.22 10.81
C PRO A 324 -6.52 11.91 10.97
N GLY A 325 -6.28 11.22 9.86
CA GLY A 325 -5.60 9.95 9.76
C GLY A 325 -6.43 8.72 10.18
N PHE A 326 -7.70 8.85 10.56
CA PHE A 326 -8.59 7.70 10.79
C PHE A 326 -9.76 7.71 9.81
N THR A 327 -9.76 6.72 8.91
CA THR A 327 -10.73 6.59 7.82
C THR A 327 -11.57 5.32 8.02
N ILE A 328 -12.86 5.42 7.77
CA ILE A 328 -13.82 4.30 7.68
C ILE A 328 -14.30 4.22 6.25
N THR A 329 -14.22 3.03 5.64
CA THR A 329 -14.58 2.82 4.24
C THR A 329 -15.52 1.62 4.11
N PRO A 330 -16.85 1.82 4.09
CA PRO A 330 -17.78 0.79 3.62
C PRO A 330 -17.70 0.66 2.09
N GLU A 331 -17.67 -0.58 1.62
CA GLU A 331 -17.62 -0.96 0.20
C GLU A 331 -18.59 -2.08 -0.10
N VAL A 332 -19.17 -2.04 -1.29
CA VAL A 332 -19.93 -3.13 -1.90
C VAL A 332 -19.26 -3.48 -3.22
N THR A 333 -19.10 -4.78 -3.45
CA THR A 333 -18.53 -5.35 -4.69
C THR A 333 -19.49 -6.38 -5.28
N TYR A 334 -19.71 -6.28 -6.57
CA TYR A 334 -20.41 -7.27 -7.37
C TYR A 334 -19.48 -7.83 -8.43
N THR A 335 -19.41 -9.14 -8.52
CA THR A 335 -18.66 -9.85 -9.57
C THR A 335 -19.60 -10.78 -10.32
N LYS A 336 -19.51 -10.76 -11.64
CA LYS A 336 -20.14 -11.75 -12.53
C LYS A 336 -19.05 -12.61 -13.13
N PHE A 337 -19.18 -13.92 -12.98
CA PHE A 337 -18.32 -14.89 -13.64
C PHE A 337 -19.01 -15.36 -14.90
N GLY A 338 -18.37 -15.19 -16.05
CA GLY A 338 -18.88 -15.56 -17.37
C GLY A 338 -17.88 -16.37 -18.18
N GLY A 339 -18.30 -16.87 -19.34
CA GLY A 339 -17.42 -17.46 -20.33
C GLY A 339 -16.47 -18.54 -19.79
N ASP A 340 -15.20 -18.36 -20.09
CA ASP A 340 -14.14 -19.32 -19.75
C ASP A 340 -13.75 -19.25 -18.27
N TRP A 341 -14.00 -18.13 -17.56
CA TRP A 341 -13.81 -18.07 -16.11
C TRP A 341 -14.64 -19.09 -15.34
N LYS A 342 -15.89 -19.32 -15.75
CA LYS A 342 -16.73 -20.38 -15.14
C LYS A 342 -16.14 -21.75 -15.31
N ARG A 343 -15.56 -22.02 -16.48
CA ARG A 343 -14.91 -23.30 -16.74
C ARG A 343 -13.64 -23.44 -15.92
N TYR A 344 -12.85 -22.39 -15.84
CA TYR A 344 -11.62 -22.35 -15.05
C TYR A 344 -11.91 -22.59 -13.57
N GLU A 345 -12.83 -21.83 -12.97
CA GLU A 345 -13.23 -21.99 -11.56
C GLU A 345 -13.79 -23.40 -11.27
N ALA A 346 -14.58 -23.94 -12.16
CA ALA A 346 -15.14 -25.29 -11.99
C ALA A 346 -14.07 -26.40 -12.05
N VAL A 347 -13.01 -26.21 -12.86
CA VAL A 347 -11.95 -27.21 -13.04
C VAL A 347 -10.86 -27.08 -11.99
N VAL A 348 -10.44 -25.84 -11.69
CA VAL A 348 -9.29 -25.56 -10.81
C VAL A 348 -9.72 -25.51 -9.35
N ASN A 349 -10.89 -24.90 -9.06
CA ASN A 349 -11.34 -24.62 -7.69
C ASN A 349 -12.57 -25.46 -7.28
N ASP A 350 -13.05 -26.39 -8.13
CA ASP A 350 -14.30 -27.18 -7.94
C ASP A 350 -15.50 -26.30 -7.58
N ASN A 351 -15.57 -25.09 -8.16
CA ASN A 351 -16.51 -24.06 -7.82
C ASN A 351 -17.41 -23.66 -9.00
N ASN A 352 -18.73 -23.87 -8.87
CA ASN A 352 -19.73 -23.53 -9.87
C ASN A 352 -20.41 -22.18 -9.55
N VAL A 353 -19.67 -21.09 -9.69
CA VAL A 353 -20.19 -19.74 -9.45
C VAL A 353 -20.71 -19.07 -10.69
N ASN A 354 -21.75 -18.22 -10.50
CA ASN A 354 -22.28 -17.33 -11.53
C ASN A 354 -21.98 -15.87 -11.22
N ASP A 355 -22.21 -15.47 -10.01
CA ASP A 355 -22.02 -14.12 -9.51
C ASP A 355 -21.72 -14.14 -8.01
N ALA A 356 -21.20 -13.04 -7.51
CA ALA A 356 -20.82 -12.83 -6.11
C ALA A 356 -21.21 -11.43 -5.66
N TRP A 357 -21.75 -11.32 -4.46
CA TRP A 357 -22.01 -10.06 -3.77
C TRP A 357 -21.25 -10.02 -2.46
N GLY A 358 -20.23 -9.16 -2.39
CA GLY A 358 -19.41 -8.95 -1.21
C GLY A 358 -19.59 -7.57 -0.60
N GLY A 359 -19.55 -7.50 0.71
CA GLY A 359 -19.48 -6.26 1.46
C GLY A 359 -18.24 -6.22 2.34
N THR A 360 -17.59 -5.06 2.42
CA THR A 360 -16.41 -4.85 3.28
C THR A 360 -16.56 -3.55 4.04
N ILE A 361 -16.20 -3.53 5.32
CA ILE A 361 -16.00 -2.31 6.08
C ILE A 361 -14.54 -2.28 6.53
N ARG A 362 -13.80 -1.27 6.08
CA ARG A 362 -12.40 -1.05 6.45
C ARG A 362 -12.30 0.09 7.46
N PHE A 363 -11.57 -0.13 8.53
CA PHE A 363 -11.13 0.86 9.51
C PHE A 363 -9.63 1.00 9.38
N GLN A 364 -9.13 2.21 9.11
CA GLN A 364 -7.69 2.41 8.94
C GLN A 364 -7.22 3.65 9.67
N ARG A 365 -6.19 3.49 10.53
CA ARG A 365 -5.45 4.58 11.17
C ARG A 365 -4.04 4.64 10.60
N SER A 366 -3.74 5.74 9.89
CA SER A 366 -2.40 6.03 9.34
C SER A 366 -1.63 6.99 10.25
N PHE A 367 -0.31 6.84 10.34
CA PHE A 367 0.62 7.67 11.12
C PHE A 367 1.95 7.89 10.39
#